data_78a8c1c40a07a8fafa5cb392ffd89b39
#
_entry.id   78a8c1c40a07a8fafa5cb392ffd89b39
#
_cell.length_a   1.000
_cell.length_b   1.000
_cell.length_c   1.000
_cell.angle_alpha   90.00
_cell.angle_beta   90.00
_cell.angle_gamma   90.00
#
_symmetry.space_group_name_H-M   'P 1'
#
loop_
_entity.id
_entity.type
_entity.pdbx_description
1 polymer ?
#
loop_
_entity_poly.entity_id
_entity_poly.type
_entity_poly.pdbx_seq_one_letter_code
_entity_poly.pdbx_strand_id
1 'polypeptide(L)'
;SLYIPFWNKTVPVSEPLYVIFAAFVIVGTVNSVNLTDGVDGLAASTTMPVCIFFAVISMLWGERFLSLGVFASGIAGGLLGFLIYNFHPAKVFMGDTGSLFLGGAVAALAFAYDMPLILVTLGIMYIIEALSDIIQVGYFKLTHGKRVFKMSPFHHHLEMGGWTGHKWKETQIVALFAGVTVLFAVLSFIGVFHRFGV
;
A
#
# COMPACT_ATOMS: atom_id res chain seq x y z
N SER A 1 -13.21 3.08 18.75
CA SER A 1 -13.68 1.79 18.16
C SER A 1 -12.92 1.49 16.88
N LEU A 2 -12.74 0.21 16.57
CA LEU A 2 -12.03 -0.28 15.41
C LEU A 2 -12.98 -1.13 14.56
N TYR A 3 -13.20 -0.72 13.30
CA TYR A 3 -14.00 -1.47 12.35
C TYR A 3 -13.17 -2.61 11.72
N ILE A 4 -13.75 -3.80 11.66
CA ILE A 4 -13.15 -4.99 11.05
C ILE A 4 -13.85 -5.26 9.72
N PRO A 5 -13.17 -5.01 8.56
CA PRO A 5 -13.67 -5.37 7.24
C PRO A 5 -14.01 -6.86 7.15
N PHE A 6 -14.82 -7.25 6.19
CA PHE A 6 -15.34 -8.61 5.95
C PHE A 6 -16.29 -9.15 7.02
N TRP A 7 -16.05 -8.87 8.29
CA TRP A 7 -16.97 -9.28 9.38
C TRP A 7 -18.02 -8.21 9.68
N ASN A 8 -17.88 -7.02 9.10
CA ASN A 8 -18.79 -5.89 9.31
C ASN A 8 -19.08 -5.63 10.80
N LYS A 9 -18.05 -5.71 11.62
CA LYS A 9 -18.12 -5.54 13.07
C LYS A 9 -17.24 -4.40 13.54
N THR A 10 -17.71 -3.67 14.54
CA THR A 10 -16.94 -2.65 15.23
C THR A 10 -16.61 -3.13 16.63
N VAL A 11 -15.35 -3.12 17.01
CA VAL A 11 -14.86 -3.54 18.32
C VAL A 11 -14.48 -2.30 19.13
N PRO A 12 -14.95 -2.16 20.37
CA PRO A 12 -14.52 -1.09 21.25
C PRO A 12 -13.05 -1.28 21.62
N VAL A 13 -12.27 -0.22 21.49
CA VAL A 13 -10.84 -0.16 21.86
C VAL A 13 -10.66 1.03 22.77
N SER A 14 -9.86 0.87 23.84
CA SER A 14 -9.51 2.01 24.71
C SER A 14 -8.72 3.07 23.95
N GLU A 15 -8.90 4.32 24.31
CA GLU A 15 -8.26 5.44 23.63
C GLU A 15 -6.73 5.31 23.56
N PRO A 16 -5.99 5.00 24.65
CA PRO A 16 -4.54 4.85 24.58
C PRO A 16 -4.10 3.75 23.62
N LEU A 17 -4.82 2.61 23.61
CA LEU A 17 -4.51 1.51 22.71
C LEU A 17 -4.79 1.87 21.25
N TYR A 18 -5.86 2.64 21.00
CA TYR A 18 -6.17 3.13 19.65
C TYR A 18 -5.10 4.10 19.13
N VAL A 19 -4.58 5.00 19.99
CA VAL A 19 -3.50 5.92 19.63
C VAL A 19 -2.21 5.18 19.27
N ILE A 20 -1.83 4.17 20.08
CA ILE A 20 -0.66 3.33 19.79
C ILE A 20 -0.85 2.58 18.46
N PHE A 21 -2.01 2.00 18.27
CA PHE A 21 -2.36 1.32 17.02
C PHE A 21 -2.31 2.28 15.81
N ALA A 22 -2.90 3.47 15.95
CA ALA A 22 -2.90 4.48 14.89
C ALA A 22 -1.47 4.92 14.53
N ALA A 23 -0.63 5.20 15.53
CA ALA A 23 0.76 5.54 15.32
C ALA A 23 1.51 4.41 14.58
N PHE A 24 1.31 3.17 14.99
CA PHE A 24 1.91 2.00 14.33
C PHE A 24 1.47 1.88 12.86
N VAL A 25 0.17 2.00 12.58
CA VAL A 25 -0.36 1.91 11.22
C VAL A 25 0.14 3.05 10.34
N ILE A 26 0.13 4.29 10.84
CA ILE A 26 0.58 5.46 10.07
C ILE A 26 2.07 5.33 9.76
N VAL A 27 2.91 5.12 10.76
CA VAL A 27 4.37 4.99 10.57
C VAL A 27 4.69 3.79 9.68
N GLY A 28 4.03 2.66 9.92
CA GLY A 28 4.20 1.44 9.12
C GLY A 28 3.84 1.68 7.64
N THR A 29 2.69 2.29 7.37
CA THR A 29 2.24 2.56 5.99
C THR A 29 3.18 3.54 5.29
N VAL A 30 3.56 4.64 5.95
CA VAL A 30 4.45 5.65 5.38
C VAL A 30 5.79 5.02 4.97
N ASN A 31 6.40 4.24 5.85
CA ASN A 31 7.67 3.59 5.56
C ASN A 31 7.54 2.48 4.51
N SER A 32 6.44 1.72 4.53
CA SER A 32 6.23 0.63 3.57
C SER A 32 6.05 1.15 2.15
N VAL A 33 5.32 2.27 1.97
CA VAL A 33 5.19 2.93 0.67
C VAL A 33 6.53 3.50 0.20
N ASN A 34 7.32 4.07 1.10
CA ASN A 34 8.67 4.55 0.78
C ASN A 34 9.59 3.39 0.35
N LEU A 35 9.56 2.25 1.05
CA LEU A 35 10.31 1.05 0.64
C LEU A 35 9.86 0.51 -0.72
N THR A 36 8.62 0.76 -1.13
CA THR A 36 8.10 0.33 -2.45
C THR A 36 8.62 1.21 -3.60
N ASP A 37 9.20 2.39 -3.32
CA ASP A 37 9.75 3.30 -4.33
C ASP A 37 11.19 2.94 -4.76
N GLY A 38 11.47 1.64 -4.94
CA GLY A 38 12.80 1.15 -5.28
C GLY A 38 13.00 0.80 -6.76
N VAL A 39 11.94 0.82 -7.58
CA VAL A 39 11.95 0.49 -9.01
C VAL A 39 11.08 1.48 -9.76
N ASP A 40 11.46 1.81 -11.00
CA ASP A 40 10.78 2.76 -11.88
C ASP A 40 9.28 2.47 -11.99
N GLY A 41 8.45 3.42 -11.55
CA GLY A 41 6.98 3.33 -11.61
C GLY A 41 6.33 2.44 -10.54
N LEU A 42 7.09 1.78 -9.67
CA LEU A 42 6.54 0.77 -8.76
C LEU A 42 5.60 1.40 -7.71
N ALA A 43 6.08 2.38 -6.95
CA ALA A 43 5.29 3.05 -5.92
C ALA A 43 4.05 3.73 -6.51
N ALA A 44 4.18 4.41 -7.64
CA ALA A 44 3.08 5.09 -8.31
C ALA A 44 2.02 4.10 -8.82
N SER A 45 2.44 3.01 -9.49
CA SER A 45 1.53 1.99 -10.03
C SER A 45 0.83 1.17 -8.94
N THR A 46 1.47 1.00 -7.78
CA THR A 46 0.89 0.30 -6.62
C THR A 46 -0.06 1.21 -5.85
N THR A 47 0.24 2.52 -5.72
CA THR A 47 -0.58 3.46 -4.95
C THR A 47 -1.81 3.93 -5.71
N MET A 48 -1.74 4.04 -7.04
CA MET A 48 -2.86 4.49 -7.86
C MET A 48 -4.14 3.66 -7.67
N PRO A 49 -4.13 2.30 -7.72
CA PRO A 49 -5.32 1.50 -7.46
C PRO A 49 -5.88 1.68 -6.04
N VAL A 50 -5.02 1.91 -5.04
CA VAL A 50 -5.44 2.21 -3.65
C VAL A 50 -6.23 3.52 -3.61
N CYS A 51 -5.75 4.57 -4.28
CA CYS A 51 -6.46 5.84 -4.36
C CYS A 51 -7.77 5.73 -5.16
N ILE A 52 -7.78 4.96 -6.25
CA ILE A 52 -9.00 4.67 -7.03
C ILE A 52 -10.03 3.95 -6.16
N PHE A 53 -9.63 2.97 -5.35
CA PHE A 53 -10.53 2.31 -4.40
C PHE A 53 -11.22 3.32 -3.48
N PHE A 54 -10.47 4.23 -2.84
CA PHE A 54 -11.04 5.25 -1.96
C PHE A 54 -11.94 6.24 -2.71
N ALA A 55 -11.61 6.59 -3.94
CA ALA A 55 -12.45 7.43 -4.79
C ALA A 55 -13.78 6.75 -5.11
N VAL A 56 -13.76 5.46 -5.49
CA VAL A 56 -14.96 4.68 -5.83
C VAL A 56 -15.88 4.53 -4.63
N ILE A 57 -15.38 4.14 -3.46
CA ILE A 57 -16.22 3.97 -2.27
C ILE A 57 -16.84 5.29 -1.83
N SER A 58 -16.14 6.43 -2.02
CA SER A 58 -16.69 7.74 -1.70
C SER A 58 -17.92 8.07 -2.53
N MET A 59 -17.92 7.72 -3.81
CA MET A 59 -19.07 7.94 -4.69
C MET A 59 -20.29 7.10 -4.30
N LEU A 60 -20.05 5.92 -3.71
CA LEU A 60 -21.11 4.99 -3.31
C LEU A 60 -21.66 5.31 -1.91
N TRP A 61 -20.85 5.87 -1.02
CA TRP A 61 -21.21 6.09 0.38
C TRP A 61 -21.78 7.48 0.68
N GLY A 62 -22.01 8.29 -0.35
CA GLY A 62 -22.77 9.52 -0.28
C GLY A 62 -21.96 10.78 0.03
N GLU A 63 -22.65 11.91 0.13
CA GLU A 63 -22.07 13.27 0.18
C GLU A 63 -21.05 13.48 1.31
N ARG A 64 -21.22 12.79 2.44
CA ARG A 64 -20.29 12.87 3.58
C ARG A 64 -18.84 12.59 3.20
N PHE A 65 -18.61 11.72 2.21
CA PHE A 65 -17.28 11.28 1.80
C PHE A 65 -16.79 11.94 0.51
N LEU A 66 -17.59 12.82 -0.09
CA LEU A 66 -17.27 13.41 -1.39
C LEU A 66 -15.92 14.15 -1.40
N SER A 67 -15.61 14.93 -0.37
CA SER A 67 -14.33 15.64 -0.28
C SER A 67 -13.13 14.71 -0.22
N LEU A 68 -13.26 13.56 0.48
CA LEU A 68 -12.22 12.53 0.54
C LEU A 68 -12.07 11.84 -0.81
N GLY A 69 -13.17 11.61 -1.52
CA GLY A 69 -13.17 11.07 -2.88
C GLY A 69 -12.48 12.00 -3.88
N VAL A 70 -12.75 13.31 -3.80
CA VAL A 70 -12.05 14.32 -4.62
C VAL A 70 -10.55 14.30 -4.34
N PHE A 71 -10.15 14.25 -3.07
CA PHE A 71 -8.73 14.15 -2.69
C PHE A 71 -8.08 12.87 -3.24
N ALA A 72 -8.72 11.71 -3.05
CA ALA A 72 -8.22 10.44 -3.55
C ALA A 72 -8.13 10.41 -5.08
N SER A 73 -9.14 10.95 -5.78
CA SER A 73 -9.14 11.08 -7.25
C SER A 73 -8.04 12.01 -7.74
N GLY A 74 -7.79 13.10 -7.02
CA GLY A 74 -6.71 14.04 -7.34
C GLY A 74 -5.34 13.37 -7.26
N ILE A 75 -5.10 12.55 -6.21
CA ILE A 75 -3.85 11.77 -6.09
C ILE A 75 -3.77 10.74 -7.21
N ALA A 76 -4.83 9.99 -7.48
CA ALA A 76 -4.84 8.98 -8.54
C ALA A 76 -4.54 9.61 -9.92
N GLY A 77 -5.16 10.76 -10.23
CA GLY A 77 -4.89 11.50 -11.46
C GLY A 77 -3.46 12.05 -11.54
N GLY A 78 -2.96 12.57 -10.41
CA GLY A 78 -1.55 13.02 -10.31
C GLY A 78 -0.56 11.87 -10.54
N LEU A 79 -0.82 10.69 -9.96
CA LEU A 79 0.00 9.50 -10.17
C LEU A 79 -0.05 9.00 -11.60
N LEU A 80 -1.22 9.06 -12.25
CA LEU A 80 -1.36 8.72 -13.67
C LEU A 80 -0.49 9.64 -14.54
N GLY A 81 -0.55 10.96 -14.28
CA GLY A 81 0.29 11.93 -14.97
C GLY A 81 1.78 11.73 -14.67
N PHE A 82 2.14 11.44 -13.43
CA PHE A 82 3.51 11.16 -13.02
C PHE A 82 4.08 9.90 -13.70
N LEU A 83 3.30 8.84 -13.84
CA LEU A 83 3.71 7.59 -14.50
C LEU A 83 4.12 7.78 -15.95
N ILE A 84 3.63 8.80 -16.65
CA ILE A 84 4.07 9.12 -18.02
C ILE A 84 5.60 9.37 -18.05
N TYR A 85 6.15 9.88 -16.97
CA TYR A 85 7.58 10.22 -16.86
C TYR A 85 8.36 9.26 -15.96
N ASN A 86 7.69 8.57 -15.03
CA ASN A 86 8.31 7.68 -14.05
C ASN A 86 8.25 6.21 -14.46
N PHE A 87 7.47 5.82 -15.48
CA PHE A 87 7.49 4.45 -15.99
C PHE A 87 8.82 4.13 -16.67
N HIS A 88 9.27 2.88 -16.53
CA HIS A 88 10.60 2.44 -17.02
C HIS A 88 10.79 2.66 -18.54
N PRO A 89 11.90 3.26 -18.98
CA PRO A 89 12.97 3.90 -18.20
C PRO A 89 12.55 5.28 -17.69
N ALA A 90 12.63 5.47 -16.37
CA ALA A 90 12.16 6.69 -15.73
C ALA A 90 12.98 7.92 -16.13
N LYS A 91 12.27 9.04 -16.32
CA LYS A 91 12.85 10.36 -16.59
C LYS A 91 12.76 11.27 -15.37
N VAL A 92 11.86 10.95 -14.43
CA VAL A 92 11.61 11.69 -13.19
C VAL A 92 11.43 10.69 -12.05
N PHE A 93 11.99 10.99 -10.90
CA PHE A 93 11.90 10.16 -9.70
C PHE A 93 11.07 10.86 -8.63
N MET A 94 10.34 10.09 -7.83
CA MET A 94 9.46 10.60 -6.77
C MET A 94 10.27 11.09 -5.56
N GLY A 95 11.28 10.33 -5.19
CA GLY A 95 12.09 10.54 -3.99
C GLY A 95 11.29 10.41 -2.69
N ASP A 96 11.98 10.54 -1.56
CA ASP A 96 11.36 10.38 -0.23
C ASP A 96 10.21 11.35 0.02
N THR A 97 10.29 12.58 -0.50
CA THR A 97 9.21 13.57 -0.35
C THR A 97 7.90 13.06 -0.95
N GLY A 98 7.95 12.46 -2.13
CA GLY A 98 6.76 11.94 -2.79
C GLY A 98 6.27 10.63 -2.19
N SER A 99 7.16 9.68 -1.97
CA SER A 99 6.78 8.35 -1.45
C SER A 99 6.30 8.40 0.00
N LEU A 100 6.91 9.20 0.87
CA LEU A 100 6.43 9.43 2.23
C LEU A 100 5.07 10.16 2.23
N PHE A 101 4.89 11.16 1.35
CA PHE A 101 3.60 11.82 1.16
C PHE A 101 2.51 10.82 0.76
N LEU A 102 2.78 9.96 -0.22
CA LEU A 102 1.81 8.95 -0.67
C LEU A 102 1.44 7.98 0.45
N GLY A 103 2.42 7.51 1.23
CA GLY A 103 2.17 6.66 2.39
C GLY A 103 1.32 7.35 3.45
N GLY A 104 1.59 8.63 3.72
CA GLY A 104 0.79 9.46 4.61
C GLY A 104 -0.64 9.67 4.11
N ALA A 105 -0.81 9.93 2.81
CA ALA A 105 -2.12 10.10 2.18
C ALA A 105 -2.95 8.81 2.23
N VAL A 106 -2.35 7.65 1.94
CA VAL A 106 -3.01 6.34 2.03
C VAL A 106 -3.46 6.04 3.46
N ALA A 107 -2.58 6.27 4.44
CA ALA A 107 -2.95 6.10 5.85
C ALA A 107 -4.06 7.06 6.26
N ALA A 108 -3.95 8.34 5.91
CA ALA A 108 -4.94 9.36 6.22
C ALA A 108 -6.32 9.02 5.64
N LEU A 109 -6.39 8.56 4.37
CA LEU A 109 -7.63 8.09 3.76
C LEU A 109 -8.22 6.94 4.56
N ALA A 110 -7.45 5.91 4.90
CA ALA A 110 -7.96 4.75 5.64
C ALA A 110 -8.54 5.14 7.01
N PHE A 111 -7.90 6.08 7.73
CA PHE A 111 -8.42 6.63 8.99
C PHE A 111 -9.62 7.55 8.79
N ALA A 112 -9.61 8.40 7.76
CA ALA A 112 -10.73 9.32 7.47
C ALA A 112 -12.02 8.56 7.10
N TYR A 113 -11.89 7.38 6.48
CA TYR A 113 -13.01 6.45 6.29
C TYR A 113 -13.30 5.57 7.51
N ASP A 114 -12.58 5.76 8.62
CA ASP A 114 -12.67 4.95 9.84
C ASP A 114 -12.49 3.44 9.57
N MET A 115 -11.54 3.11 8.67
CA MET A 115 -11.26 1.74 8.22
C MET A 115 -9.76 1.43 8.17
N PRO A 116 -8.95 1.72 9.19
CA PRO A 116 -7.50 1.51 9.10
C PRO A 116 -7.12 0.05 8.84
N LEU A 117 -7.93 -0.92 9.27
CA LEU A 117 -7.68 -2.35 9.02
C LEU A 117 -7.86 -2.76 7.54
N ILE A 118 -8.48 -1.91 6.70
CA ILE A 118 -8.57 -2.20 5.27
C ILE A 118 -7.19 -2.25 4.62
N LEU A 119 -6.20 -1.56 5.20
CA LEU A 119 -4.83 -1.56 4.70
C LEU A 119 -4.16 -2.93 4.76
N VAL A 120 -4.66 -3.86 5.58
CA VAL A 120 -4.16 -5.25 5.62
C VAL A 120 -4.40 -5.96 4.27
N THR A 121 -5.52 -5.67 3.62
CA THR A 121 -5.83 -6.23 2.29
C THR A 121 -5.43 -5.26 1.19
N LEU A 122 -5.91 -4.03 1.22
CA LEU A 122 -5.66 -3.01 0.20
C LEU A 122 -4.17 -2.66 0.06
N GLY A 123 -3.41 -2.71 1.16
CA GLY A 123 -1.97 -2.42 1.22
C GLY A 123 -1.09 -3.67 1.22
N ILE A 124 -1.57 -4.81 0.74
CA ILE A 124 -0.85 -6.08 0.85
C ILE A 124 0.57 -6.03 0.26
N MET A 125 0.76 -5.33 -0.85
CA MET A 125 2.08 -5.21 -1.46
C MET A 125 3.04 -4.40 -0.61
N TYR A 126 2.57 -3.33 0.04
CA TYR A 126 3.38 -2.57 1.00
C TYR A 126 3.78 -3.42 2.21
N ILE A 127 2.85 -4.26 2.69
CA ILE A 127 3.12 -5.18 3.80
C ILE A 127 4.19 -6.21 3.38
N ILE A 128 4.11 -6.76 2.19
CA ILE A 128 5.10 -7.72 1.67
C ILE A 128 6.49 -7.07 1.58
N GLU A 129 6.58 -5.84 1.08
CA GLU A 129 7.83 -5.08 1.03
C GLU A 129 8.44 -4.92 2.43
N ALA A 130 7.68 -4.36 3.36
CA ALA A 130 8.15 -4.12 4.72
C ALA A 130 8.48 -5.42 5.47
N LEU A 131 7.63 -6.44 5.37
CA LEU A 131 7.88 -7.72 6.03
C LEU A 131 9.10 -8.44 5.46
N SER A 132 9.34 -8.37 4.15
CA SER A 132 10.53 -8.97 3.55
C SER A 132 11.81 -8.37 4.11
N ASP A 133 11.80 -7.06 4.38
CA ASP A 133 12.96 -6.37 4.97
C ASP A 133 13.13 -6.72 6.45
N ILE A 134 12.05 -6.68 7.22
CA ILE A 134 12.05 -7.08 8.65
C ILE A 134 12.54 -8.52 8.82
N ILE A 135 12.00 -9.45 8.01
CA ILE A 135 12.40 -10.87 8.05
C ILE A 135 13.88 -11.03 7.67
N GLN A 136 14.31 -10.36 6.59
CA GLN A 136 15.70 -10.42 6.14
C GLN A 136 16.67 -9.94 7.22
N VAL A 137 16.43 -8.77 7.79
CA VAL A 137 17.29 -8.18 8.82
C VAL A 137 17.28 -9.03 10.08
N GLY A 138 16.10 -9.48 10.53
CA GLY A 138 15.97 -10.35 11.70
C GLY A 138 16.71 -11.67 11.53
N TYR A 139 16.46 -12.36 10.42
CA TYR A 139 17.12 -13.65 10.13
C TYR A 139 18.63 -13.51 9.95
N PHE A 140 19.08 -12.46 9.25
CA PHE A 140 20.50 -12.18 9.06
C PHE A 140 21.24 -12.00 10.39
N LYS A 141 20.66 -11.24 11.32
CA LYS A 141 21.23 -11.02 12.67
C LYS A 141 21.24 -12.32 13.49
N LEU A 142 20.14 -13.07 13.51
CA LEU A 142 20.01 -14.30 14.29
C LEU A 142 20.91 -15.43 13.79
N THR A 143 21.19 -15.48 12.49
CA THR A 143 21.96 -16.57 11.86
C THR A 143 23.38 -16.19 11.50
N HIS A 144 23.85 -15.03 11.98
CA HIS A 144 25.21 -14.52 11.71
C HIS A 144 25.56 -14.46 10.22
N GLY A 145 24.65 -13.94 9.40
CA GLY A 145 24.93 -13.63 7.99
C GLY A 145 24.18 -14.46 6.95
N LYS A 146 23.32 -15.40 7.33
CA LYS A 146 22.49 -16.12 6.35
C LYS A 146 21.33 -15.23 5.90
N ARG A 147 20.89 -15.44 4.65
CA ARG A 147 19.82 -14.65 4.01
C ARG A 147 18.63 -15.53 3.66
N VAL A 148 17.41 -15.01 3.88
CA VAL A 148 16.15 -15.61 3.42
C VAL A 148 15.89 -15.20 1.98
N PHE A 149 15.99 -13.91 1.70
CA PHE A 149 15.86 -13.35 0.37
C PHE A 149 17.25 -13.07 -0.21
N LYS A 150 17.42 -13.13 -1.54
CA LYS A 150 18.67 -12.72 -2.20
C LYS A 150 19.02 -11.27 -1.91
N MET A 151 17.99 -10.42 -1.90
CA MET A 151 18.04 -9.01 -1.50
C MET A 151 16.66 -8.63 -0.94
N SER A 152 16.57 -7.68 -0.03
CA SER A 152 15.34 -7.06 0.43
C SER A 152 15.40 -5.55 0.09
N PRO A 153 14.25 -4.90 -0.12
CA PRO A 153 12.89 -5.39 -0.11
C PRO A 153 12.53 -6.41 -1.21
N PHE A 154 11.28 -6.95 -1.23
CA PHE A 154 10.89 -8.09 -2.04
C PHE A 154 11.03 -7.88 -3.56
N HIS A 155 10.78 -6.68 -4.07
CA HIS A 155 11.00 -6.37 -5.49
C HIS A 155 12.44 -6.65 -5.93
N HIS A 156 13.45 -6.31 -5.12
CA HIS A 156 14.85 -6.64 -5.42
C HIS A 156 15.14 -8.14 -5.38
N HIS A 157 14.42 -8.91 -4.53
CA HIS A 157 14.51 -10.36 -4.57
C HIS A 157 14.10 -10.93 -5.94
N LEU A 158 13.05 -10.37 -6.55
CA LEU A 158 12.60 -10.75 -7.88
C LEU A 158 13.60 -10.35 -8.97
N GLU A 159 14.15 -9.14 -8.93
CA GLU A 159 15.21 -8.68 -9.85
C GLU A 159 16.44 -9.59 -9.81
N MET A 160 16.83 -10.01 -8.61
CA MET A 160 17.98 -10.92 -8.41
C MET A 160 17.69 -12.38 -8.76
N GLY A 161 16.51 -12.65 -9.27
CA GLY A 161 16.07 -13.98 -9.73
C GLY A 161 15.36 -14.82 -8.67
N GLY A 162 14.97 -14.24 -7.55
CA GLY A 162 14.15 -14.92 -6.54
C GLY A 162 14.71 -16.28 -6.12
N TRP A 163 13.83 -17.15 -5.67
CA TRP A 163 14.18 -18.56 -5.35
C TRP A 163 14.26 -19.45 -6.60
N THR A 164 13.66 -19.03 -7.71
CA THR A 164 13.59 -19.79 -8.96
C THR A 164 14.80 -19.57 -9.89
N GLY A 165 15.61 -18.55 -9.63
CA GLY A 165 16.71 -18.13 -10.51
C GLY A 165 16.28 -17.25 -11.70
N HIS A 166 14.98 -17.09 -11.94
CA HIS A 166 14.46 -16.24 -13.01
C HIS A 166 14.52 -14.76 -12.62
N LYS A 167 15.32 -13.99 -13.32
CA LYS A 167 15.42 -12.54 -13.11
C LYS A 167 14.25 -11.82 -13.78
N TRP A 168 13.47 -11.11 -12.97
CA TRP A 168 12.35 -10.32 -13.45
C TRP A 168 12.81 -8.96 -13.96
N LYS A 169 12.23 -8.50 -15.06
CA LYS A 169 12.41 -7.11 -15.51
C LYS A 169 11.58 -6.18 -14.63
N GLU A 170 12.01 -4.94 -14.47
CA GLU A 170 11.29 -3.92 -13.69
C GLU A 170 9.82 -3.80 -14.11
N THR A 171 9.55 -3.73 -15.41
CA THR A 171 8.17 -3.67 -15.94
C THR A 171 7.30 -4.87 -15.55
N GLN A 172 7.89 -6.06 -15.40
CA GLN A 172 7.16 -7.26 -14.95
C GLN A 172 6.86 -7.18 -13.45
N ILE A 173 7.79 -6.66 -12.65
CA ILE A 173 7.61 -6.43 -11.22
C ILE A 173 6.49 -5.40 -11.00
N VAL A 174 6.54 -4.28 -11.71
CA VAL A 174 5.50 -3.25 -11.68
C VAL A 174 4.13 -3.82 -12.04
N ALA A 175 4.05 -4.60 -13.13
CA ALA A 175 2.80 -5.23 -13.56
C ALA A 175 2.27 -6.24 -12.52
N LEU A 176 3.15 -7.03 -11.88
CA LEU A 176 2.78 -7.94 -10.80
C LEU A 176 2.19 -7.17 -9.61
N PHE A 177 2.90 -6.16 -9.12
CA PHE A 177 2.49 -5.38 -7.95
C PHE A 177 1.18 -4.64 -8.18
N ALA A 178 1.07 -3.95 -9.33
CA ALA A 178 -0.16 -3.26 -9.71
C ALA A 178 -1.33 -4.25 -9.85
N GLY A 179 -1.11 -5.38 -10.52
CA GLY A 179 -2.13 -6.42 -10.71
C GLY A 179 -2.61 -7.03 -9.39
N VAL A 180 -1.67 -7.36 -8.48
CA VAL A 180 -2.01 -7.87 -7.14
C VAL A 180 -2.77 -6.79 -6.35
N THR A 181 -2.34 -5.53 -6.40
CA THR A 181 -3.03 -4.44 -5.70
C THR A 181 -4.45 -4.24 -6.23
N VAL A 182 -4.66 -4.29 -7.55
CA VAL A 182 -6.00 -4.22 -8.15
C VAL A 182 -6.87 -5.39 -7.67
N LEU A 183 -6.35 -6.62 -7.68
CA LEU A 183 -7.07 -7.78 -7.17
C LEU A 183 -7.50 -7.59 -5.72
N PHE A 184 -6.58 -7.15 -4.87
CA PHE A 184 -6.86 -6.92 -3.45
C PHE A 184 -7.73 -5.69 -3.21
N ALA A 185 -7.72 -4.68 -4.09
CA ALA A 185 -8.67 -3.57 -4.07
C ALA A 185 -10.10 -4.06 -4.33
N VAL A 186 -10.30 -4.96 -5.30
CA VAL A 186 -11.61 -5.61 -5.55
C VAL A 186 -12.05 -6.45 -4.35
N LEU A 187 -11.15 -7.25 -3.78
CA LEU A 187 -11.45 -8.03 -2.56
C LEU A 187 -11.80 -7.12 -1.38
N SER A 188 -11.06 -6.02 -1.20
CA SER A 188 -11.33 -5.03 -0.16
C SER A 188 -12.68 -4.35 -0.36
N PHE A 189 -13.07 -4.08 -1.62
CA PHE A 189 -14.40 -3.55 -1.93
C PHE A 189 -15.51 -4.50 -1.49
N ILE A 190 -15.39 -5.80 -1.77
CA ILE A 190 -16.34 -6.81 -1.29
C ILE A 190 -16.40 -6.82 0.26
N GLY A 191 -15.24 -6.68 0.91
CA GLY A 191 -15.14 -6.70 2.38
C GLY A 191 -15.79 -5.50 3.08
N VAL A 192 -16.01 -4.38 2.37
CA VAL A 192 -16.60 -3.16 2.96
C VAL A 192 -17.95 -2.78 2.35
N PHE A 193 -18.42 -3.52 1.36
CA PHE A 193 -19.63 -3.22 0.60
C PHE A 193 -20.86 -2.94 1.48
N HIS A 194 -21.02 -3.70 2.55
CA HIS A 194 -22.19 -3.59 3.45
C HIS A 194 -22.04 -2.54 4.56
N ARG A 195 -20.93 -1.80 4.61
CA ARG A 195 -20.67 -0.92 5.77
C ARG A 195 -21.63 0.25 5.89
N PHE A 196 -22.03 0.87 4.79
CA PHE A 196 -22.87 2.07 4.77
C PHE A 196 -24.19 1.89 4.00
N GLY A 197 -24.67 0.66 3.90
CA GLY A 197 -26.04 0.39 3.42
C GLY A 197 -26.22 0.46 1.90
N VAL A 198 -25.18 0.18 1.14
CA VAL A 198 -25.28 0.00 -0.31
C VAL A 198 -25.73 -1.40 -0.63
#